data_b79bf38a3ff0adc23c552a6082652b6d
#
_entry.id   b79bf38a3ff0adc23c552a6082652b6d
#
_cell.length_a   1.000
_cell.length_b   1.000
_cell.length_c   1.000
_cell.angle_alpha   90.00
_cell.angle_beta   90.00
_cell.angle_gamma   90.00
#
_symmetry.space_group_name_H-M   'P 1'
#
loop_
_entity.id
_entity.type
_entity.pdbx_description
1 polymer ?
#
loop_
_entity_poly.entity_id
_entity_poly.type
_entity_poly.pdbx_seq_one_letter_code
_entity_poly.pdbx_strand_id
1 'polypeptide(L)'
;MDNTGAAIDNRPTPPRLEPLSQADLEMIARVRDVLVARSIKPPSWRDVNPEKRRKFYDEVRGVLIEQGGDRSNVNRRAQIITDALSGVGLLDQLLRDPYVEEIFVRKGEVAVEYDGAFHYLGKLADDRYFEDLSIHVADQGGATLRGDRPAVLIDLPNGERFTAMVPRLSTEGTAINIRTFGRRVKTLEEMEQTGTFRKRAFEKTGSLADIADPVLRERIAGLQNGPDRFLAWIVATLSGSILVAGEMGSGKTTLLNALSGFLPPLAPVAALETFRELDLQHPFLLRAVAPAELPEGTPGVTLDWVLNVIYTRMNPAAVLVGEVVGPEALQFLKATCLGRKAMTTIHGGTVEEALMRLEQLALASAPELGLPAIRSMVSMGVDVVALMGRVHRAGRVERSLQAIAIVNGLDESGEYRLEYLYRAQSERADQILGQAFHNLAEENV
;
A
#
# COMPACT_ATOMS: atom_id res chain seq x y z
N MET A 1 -8.14 35.91 -27.91
CA MET A 1 -9.05 35.72 -26.75
C MET A 1 -8.95 34.23 -26.41
N ASP A 2 -7.90 33.91 -25.66
CA ASP A 2 -7.64 32.54 -25.24
C ASP A 2 -8.43 32.24 -23.98
N ASN A 3 -9.45 31.42 -24.15
CA ASN A 3 -10.25 30.90 -23.05
C ASN A 3 -9.70 29.50 -22.67
N THR A 4 -8.54 29.49 -22.02
CA THR A 4 -8.06 28.29 -21.35
C THR A 4 -8.89 28.11 -20.09
N GLY A 5 -9.99 27.37 -20.23
CA GLY A 5 -10.79 26.93 -19.12
C GLY A 5 -9.90 26.10 -18.17
N ALA A 6 -9.41 26.71 -17.10
CA ALA A 6 -8.85 26.01 -15.98
C ALA A 6 -9.94 25.06 -15.44
N ALA A 7 -9.78 23.77 -15.65
CA ALA A 7 -10.62 22.78 -15.01
C ALA A 7 -10.54 23.04 -13.49
N ILE A 8 -11.66 23.33 -12.88
CA ILE A 8 -11.77 23.46 -11.42
C ILE A 8 -11.35 22.11 -10.85
N ASP A 9 -10.20 22.09 -10.17
CA ASP A 9 -9.68 20.90 -9.52
C ASP A 9 -10.57 20.58 -8.31
N ASN A 10 -11.51 19.69 -8.51
CA ASN A 10 -12.54 19.30 -7.53
C ASN A 10 -12.02 18.22 -6.55
N ARG A 11 -10.69 18.07 -6.43
CA ARG A 11 -10.11 17.06 -5.56
C ARG A 11 -10.13 17.49 -4.11
N PRO A 12 -10.25 16.54 -3.18
CA PRO A 12 -10.16 16.84 -1.76
C PRO A 12 -8.77 17.39 -1.43
N THR A 13 -8.71 18.33 -0.51
CA THR A 13 -7.46 18.88 0.04
C THR A 13 -7.22 18.29 1.43
N PRO A 14 -5.95 18.09 1.84
CA PRO A 14 -5.66 17.56 3.15
C PRO A 14 -6.23 18.44 4.26
N PRO A 15 -6.64 17.84 5.40
CA PRO A 15 -7.20 18.59 6.51
C PRO A 15 -6.17 19.60 7.05
N ARG A 16 -6.63 20.80 7.37
CA ARG A 16 -5.80 21.77 8.10
C ARG A 16 -5.65 21.33 9.54
N LEU A 17 -4.44 21.01 9.93
CA LEU A 17 -4.09 20.78 11.33
C LEU A 17 -3.61 22.09 11.95
N GLU A 18 -4.05 22.34 13.19
CA GLU A 18 -3.56 23.51 13.94
C GLU A 18 -2.29 23.12 14.69
N PRO A 19 -1.20 23.90 14.57
CA PRO A 19 -0.01 23.69 15.35
C PRO A 19 -0.28 23.80 16.85
N LEU A 20 0.37 22.94 17.65
CA LEU A 20 0.35 23.07 19.11
C LEU A 20 1.24 24.24 19.51
N SER A 21 0.67 25.21 20.23
CA SER A 21 1.44 26.25 20.89
C SER A 21 2.13 25.72 22.13
N GLN A 22 3.12 26.46 22.65
CA GLN A 22 3.77 26.14 23.92
C GLN A 22 2.74 26.06 25.07
N ALA A 23 1.72 26.93 25.06
CA ALA A 23 0.63 26.89 26.02
C ALA A 23 -0.23 25.63 25.92
N ASP A 24 -0.45 25.09 24.70
CA ASP A 24 -1.16 23.83 24.51
C ASP A 24 -0.33 22.66 25.05
N LEU A 25 0.98 22.62 24.81
CA LEU A 25 1.88 21.58 25.32
C LEU A 25 1.92 21.57 26.86
N GLU A 26 2.00 22.75 27.48
CA GLU A 26 1.93 22.89 28.94
C GLU A 26 0.57 22.46 29.50
N MET A 27 -0.52 22.75 28.78
CA MET A 27 -1.86 22.33 29.18
C MET A 27 -2.03 20.81 29.03
N ILE A 28 -1.53 20.21 27.97
CA ILE A 28 -1.50 18.75 27.78
C ILE A 28 -0.76 18.08 28.92
N ALA A 29 0.41 18.60 29.31
CA ALA A 29 1.20 18.06 30.42
C ALA A 29 0.43 18.14 31.74
N ARG A 30 -0.16 19.30 32.07
CA ARG A 30 -0.95 19.49 33.31
C ARG A 30 -2.16 18.54 33.37
N VAL A 31 -2.92 18.43 32.29
CA VAL A 31 -4.09 17.53 32.24
C VAL A 31 -3.66 16.08 32.37
N ARG A 32 -2.58 15.68 31.70
CA ARG A 32 -1.99 14.33 31.81
C ARG A 32 -1.65 14.01 33.27
N ASP A 33 -0.99 14.92 33.97
CA ASP A 33 -0.59 14.71 35.38
C ASP A 33 -1.82 14.51 36.28
N VAL A 34 -2.90 15.27 36.08
CA VAL A 34 -4.17 15.09 36.80
C VAL A 34 -4.82 13.74 36.48
N LEU A 35 -4.84 13.32 35.18
CA LEU A 35 -5.40 12.03 34.76
C LEU A 35 -4.61 10.87 35.40
N VAL A 36 -3.27 10.97 35.41
CA VAL A 36 -2.41 9.97 36.06
C VAL A 36 -2.69 9.88 37.54
N ALA A 37 -2.82 11.04 38.26
CA ALA A 37 -3.17 11.07 39.68
C ALA A 37 -4.54 10.42 39.98
N ARG A 38 -5.46 10.47 39.01
CA ARG A 38 -6.78 9.81 39.10
C ARG A 38 -6.78 8.38 38.61
N SER A 39 -5.62 7.82 38.21
CA SER A 39 -5.50 6.49 37.60
C SER A 39 -6.30 6.31 36.30
N ILE A 40 -6.57 7.42 35.58
CA ILE A 40 -7.23 7.42 34.28
C ILE A 40 -6.16 7.27 33.23
N LYS A 41 -6.22 6.14 32.48
CA LYS A 41 -5.27 5.86 31.39
C LYS A 41 -5.88 6.26 30.05
N PRO A 42 -5.09 6.96 29.18
CA PRO A 42 -5.54 7.21 27.82
C PRO A 42 -5.74 5.89 27.05
N PRO A 43 -6.72 5.84 26.14
CA PRO A 43 -6.87 4.69 25.25
C PRO A 43 -5.62 4.48 24.42
N SER A 44 -5.20 3.22 24.32
CA SER A 44 -4.10 2.82 23.45
C SER A 44 -4.52 2.97 21.98
N TRP A 45 -3.55 3.18 21.09
CA TRP A 45 -3.79 3.09 19.66
C TRP A 45 -4.25 1.66 19.24
N ARG A 46 -3.97 0.63 20.05
CA ARG A 46 -4.50 -0.73 19.86
C ARG A 46 -5.99 -0.86 20.16
N ASP A 47 -6.56 0.12 20.86
CA ASP A 47 -7.94 0.09 21.29
C ASP A 47 -8.83 0.82 20.28
N VAL A 48 -9.37 0.08 19.34
CA VAL A 48 -10.23 0.59 18.26
C VAL A 48 -11.67 0.88 18.71
N ASN A 49 -12.01 0.69 20.02
CA ASN A 49 -13.35 0.94 20.53
C ASN A 49 -13.62 2.46 20.67
N PRO A 50 -14.51 3.05 19.85
CA PRO A 50 -14.81 4.47 19.88
C PRO A 50 -15.42 4.95 21.20
N GLU A 51 -16.12 4.06 21.96
CA GLU A 51 -16.69 4.42 23.27
C GLU A 51 -15.62 4.69 24.32
N LYS A 52 -14.50 3.99 24.30
CA LYS A 52 -13.40 4.23 25.23
C LYS A 52 -12.77 5.60 24.98
N ARG A 53 -12.59 5.97 23.71
CA ARG A 53 -12.08 7.30 23.34
C ARG A 53 -13.05 8.41 23.74
N ARG A 54 -14.35 8.18 23.57
CA ARG A 54 -15.38 9.13 24.01
C ARG A 54 -15.38 9.31 25.53
N LYS A 55 -15.32 8.23 26.31
CA LYS A 55 -15.20 8.29 27.78
C LYS A 55 -13.95 9.07 28.19
N PHE A 56 -12.82 8.78 27.56
CA PHE A 56 -11.57 9.51 27.82
C PHE A 56 -11.69 11.00 27.49
N TYR A 57 -12.34 11.36 26.38
CA TYR A 57 -12.64 12.74 26.04
C TYR A 57 -13.50 13.43 27.13
N ASP A 58 -14.53 12.76 27.66
CA ASP A 58 -15.39 13.30 28.69
C ASP A 58 -14.60 13.52 30.02
N GLU A 59 -13.66 12.64 30.37
CA GLU A 59 -12.75 12.80 31.50
C GLU A 59 -11.81 14.02 31.31
N VAL A 60 -11.17 14.13 30.15
CA VAL A 60 -10.32 15.29 29.80
C VAL A 60 -11.12 16.58 29.89
N ARG A 61 -12.33 16.58 29.34
CA ARG A 61 -13.23 17.73 29.39
C ARG A 61 -13.62 18.11 30.83
N GLY A 62 -13.89 17.10 31.66
CA GLY A 62 -14.17 17.27 33.10
C GLY A 62 -13.02 17.97 33.80
N VAL A 63 -11.77 17.50 33.63
CA VAL A 63 -10.56 18.08 34.19
C VAL A 63 -10.39 19.56 33.78
N LEU A 64 -10.63 19.88 32.50
CA LEU A 64 -10.53 21.24 31.99
C LEU A 64 -11.55 22.18 32.62
N ILE A 65 -12.78 21.74 32.86
CA ILE A 65 -13.85 22.51 33.50
C ILE A 65 -13.48 22.77 34.97
N GLU A 66 -13.00 21.76 35.68
CA GLU A 66 -12.59 21.88 37.10
C GLU A 66 -11.41 22.85 37.29
N GLN A 67 -10.50 22.94 36.32
CA GLN A 67 -9.37 23.84 36.31
C GLN A 67 -9.75 25.30 35.92
N GLY A 68 -11.02 25.60 35.77
CA GLY A 68 -11.51 26.96 35.47
C GLY A 68 -11.33 27.36 33.99
N GLY A 69 -11.24 26.39 33.08
CA GLY A 69 -11.09 26.64 31.66
C GLY A 69 -12.27 27.41 31.08
N ASP A 70 -11.99 28.35 30.16
CA ASP A 70 -13.01 29.10 29.44
C ASP A 70 -13.97 28.14 28.72
N ARG A 71 -15.24 28.18 29.11
CA ARG A 71 -16.30 27.30 28.60
C ARG A 71 -16.51 27.39 27.09
N SER A 72 -16.16 28.52 26.47
CA SER A 72 -16.28 28.72 25.03
C SER A 72 -15.31 27.84 24.23
N ASN A 73 -14.15 27.49 24.79
CA ASN A 73 -13.08 26.76 24.12
C ASN A 73 -12.84 25.35 24.70
N VAL A 74 -13.56 24.96 25.75
CA VAL A 74 -13.34 23.68 26.47
C VAL A 74 -13.42 22.47 25.53
N ASN A 75 -14.42 22.42 24.67
CA ASN A 75 -14.61 21.27 23.77
C ASN A 75 -13.46 21.12 22.77
N ARG A 76 -13.00 22.24 22.19
CA ARG A 76 -11.85 22.24 21.27
C ARG A 76 -10.57 21.81 21.98
N ARG A 77 -10.29 22.36 23.17
CA ARG A 77 -9.13 21.98 23.97
C ARG A 77 -9.19 20.53 24.42
N ALA A 78 -10.37 20.04 24.83
CA ALA A 78 -10.55 18.62 25.18
C ALA A 78 -10.25 17.71 23.99
N GLN A 79 -10.64 18.10 22.77
CA GLN A 79 -10.34 17.35 21.56
C GLN A 79 -8.82 17.31 21.29
N ILE A 80 -8.14 18.46 21.33
CA ILE A 80 -6.69 18.57 21.13
C ILE A 80 -5.95 17.68 22.14
N ILE A 81 -6.31 17.76 23.43
CA ILE A 81 -5.65 16.97 24.49
C ILE A 81 -5.94 15.49 24.33
N THR A 82 -7.18 15.12 23.99
CA THR A 82 -7.55 13.73 23.75
C THR A 82 -6.76 13.16 22.58
N ASP A 83 -6.65 13.91 21.49
CA ASP A 83 -5.88 13.51 20.30
C ASP A 83 -4.37 13.42 20.63
N ALA A 84 -3.85 14.34 21.44
CA ALA A 84 -2.44 14.35 21.81
C ALA A 84 -2.04 13.22 22.78
N LEU A 85 -2.95 12.78 23.66
CA LEU A 85 -2.68 11.76 24.68
C LEU A 85 -3.11 10.35 24.30
N SER A 86 -3.96 10.18 23.29
CA SER A 86 -4.47 8.88 22.85
C SER A 86 -4.07 8.57 21.43
N GLY A 87 -4.06 7.30 21.08
CA GLY A 87 -3.76 6.87 19.71
C GLY A 87 -2.32 7.20 19.29
N VAL A 88 -2.18 7.80 18.12
CA VAL A 88 -0.91 8.31 17.56
C VAL A 88 -0.84 9.85 17.65
N GLY A 89 -1.43 10.41 18.65
CA GLY A 89 -1.37 11.85 18.93
C GLY A 89 -2.01 12.70 17.83
N LEU A 90 -1.37 13.83 17.50
CA LEU A 90 -1.84 14.76 16.47
C LEU A 90 -2.01 14.10 15.10
N LEU A 91 -1.24 13.04 14.81
CA LEU A 91 -1.26 12.37 13.52
C LEU A 91 -2.53 11.52 13.32
N ASP A 92 -3.28 11.26 14.39
CA ASP A 92 -4.51 10.48 14.37
C ASP A 92 -5.58 11.07 13.43
N GLN A 93 -5.64 12.41 13.32
CA GLN A 93 -6.58 13.09 12.41
C GLN A 93 -6.25 12.80 10.94
N LEU A 94 -4.95 12.77 10.60
CA LEU A 94 -4.49 12.41 9.27
C LEU A 94 -4.77 10.93 8.97
N LEU A 95 -4.57 10.06 9.95
CA LEU A 95 -4.84 8.63 9.79
C LEU A 95 -6.33 8.30 9.59
N ARG A 96 -7.24 9.20 9.93
CA ARG A 96 -8.69 9.01 9.69
C ARG A 96 -9.11 9.41 8.27
N ASP A 97 -8.30 10.19 7.58
CA ASP A 97 -8.60 10.64 6.22
C ASP A 97 -8.22 9.54 5.22
N PRO A 98 -9.19 9.04 4.40
CA PRO A 98 -8.93 7.95 3.47
C PRO A 98 -8.05 8.31 2.28
N TYR A 99 -7.78 9.59 2.07
CA TYR A 99 -6.92 10.07 0.99
C TYR A 99 -5.46 10.25 1.40
N VAL A 100 -5.14 10.13 2.69
CA VAL A 100 -3.75 10.16 3.18
C VAL A 100 -3.09 8.81 2.86
N GLU A 101 -2.05 8.83 2.04
CA GLU A 101 -1.28 7.65 1.64
C GLU A 101 -0.03 7.46 2.51
N GLU A 102 0.65 8.55 2.86
CA GLU A 102 1.82 8.53 3.74
C GLU A 102 1.95 9.83 4.53
N ILE A 103 2.40 9.73 5.77
CA ILE A 103 2.66 10.86 6.67
C ILE A 103 4.15 10.90 6.96
N PHE A 104 4.74 12.06 6.84
CA PHE A 104 6.15 12.32 7.12
C PHE A 104 6.28 13.36 8.22
N VAL A 105 7.05 13.03 9.27
CA VAL A 105 7.44 14.00 10.30
C VAL A 105 8.95 14.11 10.31
N ARG A 106 9.45 15.32 10.28
CA ARG A 106 10.88 15.64 10.39
C ARG A 106 11.06 16.86 11.27
N LYS A 107 11.67 16.68 12.45
CA LYS A 107 11.97 17.78 13.37
C LYS A 107 10.74 18.65 13.72
N GLY A 108 9.58 18.01 13.85
CA GLY A 108 8.32 18.71 14.17
C GLY A 108 7.54 19.22 12.97
N GLU A 109 8.15 19.23 11.78
CA GLU A 109 7.47 19.55 10.52
C GLU A 109 6.77 18.33 9.95
N VAL A 110 5.56 18.51 9.42
CA VAL A 110 4.71 17.45 8.91
C VAL A 110 4.39 17.69 7.44
N ALA A 111 4.49 16.63 6.66
CA ALA A 111 4.04 16.57 5.29
C ALA A 111 3.25 15.28 5.04
N VAL A 112 2.42 15.25 4.01
CA VAL A 112 1.64 14.07 3.64
C VAL A 112 1.69 13.84 2.14
N GLU A 113 1.68 12.57 1.74
CA GLU A 113 1.24 12.18 0.41
C GLU A 113 -0.29 12.00 0.46
N TYR A 114 -1.01 12.78 -0.33
CA TYR A 114 -2.47 12.90 -0.29
C TYR A 114 -3.03 12.76 -1.71
N ASP A 115 -3.74 11.70 -1.99
CA ASP A 115 -4.25 11.34 -3.33
C ASP A 115 -3.17 11.48 -4.44
N GLY A 116 -1.96 10.98 -4.14
CA GLY A 116 -0.81 10.99 -5.05
C GLY A 116 -0.06 12.33 -5.17
N ALA A 117 -0.41 13.34 -4.36
CA ALA A 117 0.28 14.63 -4.32
C ALA A 117 0.94 14.87 -2.96
N PHE A 118 2.10 15.51 -2.97
CA PHE A 118 2.81 15.84 -1.75
C PHE A 118 2.35 17.21 -1.21
N HIS A 119 1.94 17.24 0.06
CA HIS A 119 1.48 18.45 0.72
C HIS A 119 2.28 18.70 2.00
N TYR A 120 2.86 19.88 2.11
CA TYR A 120 3.52 20.33 3.33
C TYR A 120 2.48 21.01 4.25
N LEU A 121 2.34 20.49 5.47
CA LEU A 121 1.37 20.98 6.45
C LEU A 121 1.99 21.97 7.45
N GLY A 122 3.32 22.10 7.46
CA GLY A 122 4.04 23.00 8.36
C GLY A 122 4.51 22.33 9.64
N LYS A 123 5.01 23.15 10.54
CA LYS A 123 5.46 22.72 11.87
C LYS A 123 4.25 22.59 12.79
N LEU A 124 3.90 21.36 13.20
CA LEU A 124 2.71 21.11 14.02
C LEU A 124 2.99 21.04 15.53
N ALA A 125 4.21 20.66 15.91
CA ALA A 125 4.67 20.64 17.30
C ALA A 125 6.19 20.78 17.36
N ASP A 126 6.77 20.79 18.57
CA ASP A 126 8.22 20.70 18.71
C ASP A 126 8.73 19.25 18.48
N ASP A 127 10.03 19.10 18.29
CA ASP A 127 10.65 17.80 18.05
C ASP A 127 10.45 16.84 19.22
N ARG A 128 10.50 17.38 20.46
CA ARG A 128 10.35 16.60 21.67
C ARG A 128 8.97 15.95 21.77
N TYR A 129 7.90 16.64 21.33
CA TYR A 129 6.56 16.05 21.29
C TYR A 129 6.53 14.80 20.43
N PHE A 130 7.16 14.83 19.25
CA PHE A 130 7.17 13.69 18.34
C PHE A 130 8.12 12.57 18.82
N GLU A 131 9.18 12.90 19.52
CA GLU A 131 10.04 11.93 20.20
C GLU A 131 9.26 11.17 21.29
N ASP A 132 8.60 11.91 22.20
CA ASP A 132 7.76 11.33 23.27
C ASP A 132 6.61 10.49 22.68
N LEU A 133 5.98 10.96 21.61
CA LEU A 133 4.94 10.22 20.86
C LEU A 133 5.50 8.90 20.32
N SER A 134 6.67 8.93 19.70
CA SER A 134 7.31 7.74 19.12
C SER A 134 7.62 6.69 20.18
N ILE A 135 8.15 7.13 21.34
CA ILE A 135 8.40 6.26 22.49
C ILE A 135 7.09 5.65 23.01
N HIS A 136 6.05 6.47 23.15
CA HIS A 136 4.73 6.00 23.60
C HIS A 136 4.12 4.96 22.66
N VAL A 137 4.19 5.19 21.35
CA VAL A 137 3.70 4.23 20.35
C VAL A 137 4.49 2.94 20.41
N ALA A 138 5.83 3.02 20.58
CA ALA A 138 6.69 1.86 20.71
C ALA A 138 6.34 1.03 21.95
N ASP A 139 6.27 1.66 23.11
CA ASP A 139 5.96 0.98 24.39
C ASP A 139 4.60 0.26 24.32
N GLN A 140 3.57 0.90 23.73
CA GLN A 140 2.26 0.26 23.51
C GLN A 140 2.34 -0.88 22.49
N GLY A 141 3.23 -0.78 21.51
CA GLY A 141 3.53 -1.81 20.51
C GLY A 141 4.27 -3.03 21.08
N GLY A 142 4.75 -2.94 22.32
CA GLY A 142 5.61 -3.96 22.92
C GLY A 142 7.05 -3.90 22.41
N ALA A 143 7.43 -2.77 21.79
CA ALA A 143 8.77 -2.49 21.31
C ALA A 143 9.44 -1.43 22.19
N THR A 144 10.76 -1.35 22.13
CA THR A 144 11.54 -0.37 22.90
C THR A 144 12.22 0.61 21.94
N LEU A 145 11.97 1.90 22.12
CA LEU A 145 12.61 2.99 21.38
C LEU A 145 13.47 3.82 22.34
N ARG A 146 14.58 3.26 22.77
CA ARG A 146 15.51 3.89 23.75
C ARG A 146 16.92 3.33 23.59
N GLY A 147 17.89 4.11 24.02
CA GLY A 147 19.27 3.65 24.23
C GLY A 147 19.93 3.08 22.97
N ASP A 148 20.07 1.79 22.90
CA ASP A 148 20.69 1.04 21.81
C ASP A 148 19.74 0.71 20.64
N ARG A 149 18.45 0.96 20.82
CA ARG A 149 17.41 0.78 19.80
C ARG A 149 16.78 2.12 19.40
N PRO A 150 17.48 2.93 18.58
CA PRO A 150 17.04 4.27 18.21
C PRO A 150 16.02 4.32 17.05
N ALA A 151 15.55 3.18 16.57
CA ALA A 151 14.53 3.05 15.54
C ALA A 151 13.52 1.97 15.90
N VAL A 152 12.27 2.12 15.39
CA VAL A 152 11.19 1.16 15.60
C VAL A 152 10.30 1.07 14.36
N LEU A 153 9.80 -0.15 14.11
CA LEU A 153 8.77 -0.44 13.11
C LEU A 153 7.61 -1.12 13.83
N ILE A 154 6.40 -0.59 13.64
CA ILE A 154 5.18 -1.08 14.32
C ILE A 154 4.02 -1.06 13.34
N ASP A 155 3.24 -2.13 13.33
CA ASP A 155 1.97 -2.18 12.62
C ASP A 155 0.85 -1.66 13.55
N LEU A 156 0.14 -0.63 13.09
CA LEU A 156 -1.02 -0.09 13.79
C LEU A 156 -2.28 -0.95 13.50
N PRO A 157 -3.38 -0.81 14.27
CA PRO A 157 -4.51 -1.76 14.22
C PRO A 157 -5.19 -1.90 12.86
N ASN A 158 -5.19 -0.85 12.05
CA ASN A 158 -5.82 -0.87 10.73
C ASN A 158 -4.84 -1.26 9.62
N GLY A 159 -3.61 -1.66 9.98
CA GLY A 159 -2.57 -2.08 9.06
C GLY A 159 -1.58 -0.98 8.67
N GLU A 160 -1.71 0.24 9.18
CA GLU A 160 -0.74 1.30 8.92
C GLU A 160 0.63 0.93 9.49
N ARG A 161 1.71 1.22 8.76
CA ARG A 161 3.09 0.99 9.19
C ARG A 161 3.67 2.26 9.80
N PHE A 162 3.90 2.22 11.09
CA PHE A 162 4.57 3.29 11.83
C PHE A 162 6.07 2.99 11.93
N THR A 163 6.89 3.86 11.38
CA THR A 163 8.34 3.81 11.50
C THR A 163 8.82 5.09 12.16
N ALA A 164 9.61 4.97 13.22
CA ALA A 164 10.21 6.12 13.87
C ALA A 164 11.71 5.94 14.11
N MET A 165 12.45 7.05 14.01
CA MET A 165 13.87 7.16 14.37
C MET A 165 14.05 8.39 15.25
N VAL A 166 14.72 8.22 16.40
CA VAL A 166 14.97 9.31 17.37
C VAL A 166 16.38 9.88 17.24
N PRO A 167 16.66 11.07 17.88
CA PRO A 167 17.96 11.75 17.81
C PRO A 167 19.13 10.93 18.39
N ARG A 168 19.58 9.94 17.85
CA ARG A 168 20.83 9.16 17.97
C ARG A 168 21.16 8.51 16.64
N LEU A 169 20.10 8.21 15.86
CA LEU A 169 20.20 7.69 14.51
C LEU A 169 19.83 8.79 13.51
N SER A 170 18.79 9.55 13.80
CA SER A 170 18.39 10.71 12.99
C SER A 170 19.12 11.97 13.49
N THR A 171 20.09 12.46 12.72
CA THR A 171 20.92 13.61 13.07
C THR A 171 20.17 14.94 13.04
N GLU A 172 19.06 15.01 12.30
CA GLU A 172 18.25 16.22 12.13
C GLU A 172 17.05 16.33 13.09
N GLY A 173 16.94 15.44 14.07
CA GLY A 173 15.82 15.34 14.99
C GLY A 173 14.96 14.10 14.73
N THR A 174 13.82 14.02 15.40
CA THR A 174 12.90 12.87 15.28
C THR A 174 12.35 12.76 13.85
N ALA A 175 12.42 11.57 13.29
CA ALA A 175 11.86 11.24 12.00
C ALA A 175 10.76 10.17 12.18
N ILE A 176 9.55 10.46 11.68
CA ILE A 176 8.45 9.49 11.65
C ILE A 176 7.97 9.36 10.21
N ASN A 177 7.71 8.13 9.80
CA ASN A 177 6.96 7.81 8.61
C ASN A 177 5.80 6.91 9.00
N ILE A 178 4.57 7.25 8.56
CA ILE A 178 3.43 6.38 8.71
C ILE A 178 2.85 6.14 7.33
N ARG A 179 3.01 4.93 6.83
CA ARG A 179 2.40 4.53 5.58
C ARG A 179 1.02 3.96 5.86
N THR A 180 0.01 4.57 5.26
CA THR A 180 -1.36 4.06 5.33
C THR A 180 -1.56 3.07 4.19
N PHE A 181 -2.33 2.02 4.46
CA PHE A 181 -2.75 1.10 3.40
C PHE A 181 -4.19 1.43 3.05
N GLY A 182 -4.40 1.69 1.76
CA GLY A 182 -5.61 2.21 1.14
C GLY A 182 -6.91 1.84 1.83
N ARG A 183 -7.39 2.70 2.69
CA ARG A 183 -8.75 2.61 3.24
C ARG A 183 -9.82 2.77 2.16
N ARG A 184 -9.40 3.20 0.98
CA ARG A 184 -10.21 3.30 -0.21
C ARG A 184 -9.68 2.31 -1.25
N VAL A 185 -10.33 1.17 -1.37
CA VAL A 185 -10.11 0.26 -2.50
C VAL A 185 -10.64 0.96 -3.74
N LYS A 186 -9.74 1.39 -4.64
CA LYS A 186 -10.14 1.88 -5.95
C LYS A 186 -10.68 0.70 -6.75
N THR A 187 -11.88 0.85 -7.31
CA THR A 187 -12.43 -0.13 -8.24
C THR A 187 -11.76 0.00 -9.60
N LEU A 188 -11.89 -1.01 -10.47
CA LEU A 188 -11.38 -0.92 -11.84
C LEU A 188 -12.05 0.23 -12.59
N GLU A 189 -13.34 0.47 -12.35
CA GLU A 189 -14.11 1.56 -12.93
C GLU A 189 -13.55 2.94 -12.50
N GLU A 190 -13.20 3.09 -11.22
CA GLU A 190 -12.56 4.32 -10.72
C GLU A 190 -11.14 4.48 -11.30
N MET A 191 -10.37 3.41 -11.42
CA MET A 191 -9.04 3.43 -12.03
C MET A 191 -9.13 3.81 -13.51
N GLU A 192 -10.16 3.35 -14.22
CA GLU A 192 -10.44 3.75 -15.60
C GLU A 192 -10.75 5.24 -15.69
N GLN A 193 -11.64 5.76 -14.83
CA GLN A 193 -12.00 7.19 -14.78
C GLN A 193 -10.80 8.09 -14.46
N THR A 194 -9.88 7.63 -13.65
CA THR A 194 -8.66 8.38 -13.29
C THR A 194 -7.52 8.23 -14.32
N GLY A 195 -7.76 7.52 -15.44
CA GLY A 195 -6.81 7.41 -16.54
C GLY A 195 -5.69 6.38 -16.32
N THR A 196 -5.84 5.48 -15.35
CA THR A 196 -4.89 4.38 -15.11
C THR A 196 -4.76 3.48 -16.33
N PHE A 197 -5.86 3.24 -17.03
CA PHE A 197 -5.91 2.49 -18.28
C PHE A 197 -6.06 3.47 -19.44
N ARG A 198 -4.97 3.73 -20.15
CA ARG A 198 -5.01 4.64 -21.31
C ARG A 198 -5.82 4.02 -22.43
N LYS A 199 -6.76 4.80 -23.01
CA LYS A 199 -7.62 4.35 -24.13
C LYS A 199 -6.76 4.01 -25.35
N ARG A 200 -6.69 2.74 -25.68
CA ARG A 200 -6.19 2.22 -26.96
C ARG A 200 -7.08 1.09 -27.42
N ALA A 201 -7.16 0.90 -28.72
CA ALA A 201 -7.79 -0.28 -29.28
C ALA A 201 -7.14 -1.54 -28.68
N PHE A 202 -7.91 -2.27 -27.91
CA PHE A 202 -7.51 -3.52 -27.29
C PHE A 202 -8.33 -4.63 -27.97
N GLU A 203 -7.65 -5.48 -28.72
CA GLU A 203 -8.32 -6.43 -29.62
C GLU A 203 -8.69 -7.75 -28.95
N LYS A 204 -8.01 -8.12 -27.87
CA LYS A 204 -8.23 -9.40 -27.19
C LYS A 204 -9.11 -9.22 -25.94
N THR A 205 -10.35 -9.66 -26.06
CA THR A 205 -11.25 -9.79 -24.92
C THR A 205 -11.68 -11.23 -24.77
N GLY A 206 -11.68 -11.73 -23.54
CA GLY A 206 -12.26 -13.04 -23.26
C GLY A 206 -13.77 -13.04 -23.49
N SER A 207 -14.34 -14.21 -23.78
CA SER A 207 -15.78 -14.36 -23.97
C SER A 207 -16.52 -14.17 -22.65
N LEU A 208 -17.53 -13.31 -22.63
CA LEU A 208 -18.42 -13.16 -21.47
C LEU A 208 -19.18 -14.47 -21.13
N ALA A 209 -19.33 -15.35 -22.12
CA ALA A 209 -19.99 -16.66 -21.93
C ALA A 209 -19.17 -17.59 -20.99
N ASP A 210 -17.85 -17.38 -20.90
CA ASP A 210 -16.97 -18.18 -20.03
C ASP A 210 -17.14 -17.84 -18.54
N ILE A 211 -17.79 -16.71 -18.22
CA ILE A 211 -18.01 -16.26 -16.85
C ILE A 211 -19.30 -16.89 -16.32
N ALA A 212 -19.15 -17.82 -15.37
CA ALA A 212 -20.27 -18.54 -14.80
C ALA A 212 -21.20 -17.65 -13.95
N ASP A 213 -20.63 -16.76 -13.16
CA ASP A 213 -21.39 -15.86 -12.27
C ASP A 213 -22.04 -14.71 -13.06
N PRO A 214 -23.38 -14.55 -13.01
CA PRO A 214 -24.09 -13.53 -13.79
C PRO A 214 -23.79 -12.11 -13.34
N VAL A 215 -23.51 -11.89 -12.05
CA VAL A 215 -23.18 -10.55 -11.52
C VAL A 215 -21.79 -10.12 -11.99
N LEU A 216 -20.80 -11.01 -11.93
CA LEU A 216 -19.47 -10.74 -12.47
C LEU A 216 -19.52 -10.52 -14.00
N ARG A 217 -20.33 -11.31 -14.70
CA ARG A 217 -20.53 -11.14 -16.15
C ARG A 217 -21.07 -9.76 -16.50
N GLU A 218 -22.07 -9.28 -15.78
CA GLU A 218 -22.66 -7.96 -15.99
C GLU A 218 -21.66 -6.84 -15.65
N ARG A 219 -20.96 -6.97 -14.53
CA ARG A 219 -19.92 -6.00 -14.15
C ARG A 219 -18.81 -5.89 -15.19
N ILE A 220 -18.30 -7.03 -15.68
CA ILE A 220 -17.25 -7.06 -16.71
C ILE A 220 -17.78 -6.54 -18.05
N ALA A 221 -19.05 -6.82 -18.40
CA ALA A 221 -19.68 -6.25 -19.58
C ALA A 221 -19.79 -4.71 -19.50
N GLY A 222 -19.93 -4.14 -18.31
CA GLY A 222 -19.97 -2.69 -18.06
C GLY A 222 -18.61 -1.99 -18.18
N LEU A 223 -17.49 -2.72 -18.04
CA LEU A 223 -16.17 -2.16 -18.29
C LEU A 223 -15.99 -1.84 -19.79
N GLN A 224 -15.24 -0.78 -20.10
CA GLN A 224 -14.91 -0.47 -21.49
C GLN A 224 -14.08 -1.63 -22.07
N ASN A 225 -14.07 -1.73 -23.40
CA ASN A 225 -13.30 -2.76 -24.06
C ASN A 225 -11.80 -2.40 -24.02
N GLY A 226 -11.14 -2.78 -22.94
CA GLY A 226 -9.77 -2.37 -22.62
C GLY A 226 -8.97 -3.43 -21.86
N PRO A 227 -7.73 -3.08 -21.47
CA PRO A 227 -6.84 -3.97 -20.74
C PRO A 227 -7.39 -4.36 -19.36
N ASP A 228 -8.15 -3.49 -18.71
CA ASP A 228 -8.85 -3.69 -17.45
C ASP A 228 -9.90 -4.80 -17.54
N ARG A 229 -10.73 -4.76 -18.60
CA ARG A 229 -11.73 -5.80 -18.89
C ARG A 229 -11.10 -7.16 -19.11
N PHE A 230 -9.97 -7.20 -19.82
CA PHE A 230 -9.23 -8.45 -20.05
C PHE A 230 -8.68 -9.04 -18.74
N LEU A 231 -8.06 -8.21 -17.89
CA LEU A 231 -7.56 -8.67 -16.60
C LEU A 231 -8.70 -9.15 -15.69
N ALA A 232 -9.82 -8.40 -15.64
CA ALA A 232 -11.00 -8.80 -14.89
C ALA A 232 -11.58 -10.14 -15.37
N TRP A 233 -11.60 -10.38 -16.70
CA TRP A 233 -12.03 -11.64 -17.27
C TRP A 233 -11.14 -12.82 -16.84
N ILE A 234 -9.78 -12.64 -16.86
CA ILE A 234 -8.85 -13.69 -16.41
C ILE A 234 -9.13 -14.06 -14.95
N VAL A 235 -9.36 -13.06 -14.09
CA VAL A 235 -9.64 -13.28 -12.66
C VAL A 235 -10.99 -13.96 -12.47
N ALA A 236 -12.04 -13.52 -13.16
CA ALA A 236 -13.39 -14.08 -13.04
C ALA A 236 -13.49 -15.52 -13.53
N THR A 237 -12.69 -15.90 -14.52
CA THR A 237 -12.62 -17.25 -15.07
C THR A 237 -11.56 -18.13 -14.42
N LEU A 238 -10.68 -17.56 -13.61
CA LEU A 238 -9.48 -18.22 -13.06
C LEU A 238 -8.66 -18.91 -14.18
N SER A 239 -8.59 -18.27 -15.36
CA SER A 239 -7.94 -18.85 -16.53
C SER A 239 -6.41 -18.73 -16.51
N GLY A 240 -5.88 -17.81 -15.69
CA GLY A 240 -4.43 -17.58 -15.62
C GLY A 240 -3.96 -17.00 -14.29
N SER A 241 -2.66 -17.15 -14.02
CA SER A 241 -1.95 -16.50 -12.93
C SER A 241 -1.43 -15.14 -13.38
N ILE A 242 -1.57 -14.12 -12.53
CA ILE A 242 -1.20 -12.73 -12.85
C ILE A 242 -0.06 -12.26 -11.96
N LEU A 243 1.02 -11.80 -12.58
CA LEU A 243 2.12 -11.09 -11.93
C LEU A 243 1.95 -9.58 -12.16
N VAL A 244 1.62 -8.84 -11.11
CA VAL A 244 1.53 -7.38 -11.18
C VAL A 244 2.89 -6.77 -10.86
N ALA A 245 3.56 -6.26 -11.87
CA ALA A 245 4.91 -5.70 -11.77
C ALA A 245 4.88 -4.17 -11.71
N GLY A 246 5.97 -3.58 -11.22
CA GLY A 246 6.18 -2.13 -11.24
C GLY A 246 7.11 -1.65 -10.14
N GLU A 247 7.54 -0.40 -10.24
CA GLU A 247 8.36 0.26 -9.22
C GLU A 247 7.59 0.48 -7.90
N MET A 248 8.30 0.89 -6.85
CA MET A 248 7.67 1.30 -5.59
C MET A 248 6.69 2.46 -5.81
N GLY A 249 5.49 2.38 -5.24
CA GLY A 249 4.46 3.41 -5.37
C GLY A 249 3.79 3.49 -6.74
N SER A 250 4.00 2.52 -7.65
CA SER A 250 3.36 2.50 -8.98
C SER A 250 1.88 2.06 -8.97
N GLY A 251 1.36 1.59 -7.82
CA GLY A 251 -0.03 1.16 -7.69
C GLY A 251 -0.26 -0.34 -7.92
N LYS A 252 0.76 -1.18 -7.79
CA LYS A 252 0.65 -2.65 -7.91
C LYS A 252 -0.43 -3.24 -7.01
N THR A 253 -0.34 -2.96 -5.71
CA THR A 253 -1.29 -3.46 -4.70
C THR A 253 -2.71 -2.92 -4.96
N THR A 254 -2.82 -1.67 -5.44
CA THR A 254 -4.11 -1.08 -5.82
C THR A 254 -4.75 -1.84 -6.98
N LEU A 255 -3.97 -2.18 -8.03
CA LEU A 255 -4.47 -2.98 -9.14
C LEU A 255 -4.84 -4.40 -8.68
N LEU A 256 -4.01 -5.04 -7.87
CA LEU A 256 -4.29 -6.37 -7.33
C LEU A 256 -5.58 -6.38 -6.50
N ASN A 257 -5.78 -5.39 -5.63
CA ASN A 257 -7.02 -5.21 -4.87
C ASN A 257 -8.24 -5.02 -5.78
N ALA A 258 -8.15 -4.14 -6.77
CA ALA A 258 -9.24 -3.89 -7.71
C ALA A 258 -9.63 -5.16 -8.49
N LEU A 259 -8.64 -5.93 -8.95
CA LEU A 259 -8.83 -7.18 -9.66
C LEU A 259 -9.45 -8.27 -8.76
N SER A 260 -9.10 -8.31 -7.48
CA SER A 260 -9.64 -9.29 -6.53
C SER A 260 -11.17 -9.22 -6.40
N GLY A 261 -11.77 -8.05 -6.66
CA GLY A 261 -13.23 -7.86 -6.68
C GLY A 261 -13.94 -8.61 -7.81
N PHE A 262 -13.19 -9.24 -8.72
CA PHE A 262 -13.72 -10.08 -9.81
C PHE A 262 -13.49 -11.58 -9.57
N LEU A 263 -12.95 -11.98 -8.43
CA LEU A 263 -12.84 -13.40 -8.06
C LEU A 263 -14.23 -14.04 -7.95
N PRO A 264 -14.40 -15.28 -8.44
CA PRO A 264 -15.70 -15.96 -8.34
C PRO A 264 -16.12 -16.09 -6.87
N PRO A 265 -17.34 -15.64 -6.48
CA PRO A 265 -17.74 -15.51 -5.06
C PRO A 265 -17.82 -16.83 -4.30
N LEU A 266 -17.96 -17.96 -5.01
CA LEU A 266 -17.99 -19.31 -4.44
C LEU A 266 -16.64 -20.03 -4.46
N ALA A 267 -15.61 -19.44 -5.04
CA ALA A 267 -14.28 -20.03 -5.08
C ALA A 267 -13.58 -19.84 -3.72
N PRO A 268 -13.00 -20.89 -3.11
CA PRO A 268 -12.16 -20.72 -1.93
C PRO A 268 -10.92 -19.92 -2.29
N VAL A 269 -10.70 -18.79 -1.63
CA VAL A 269 -9.57 -17.88 -1.89
C VAL A 269 -8.69 -17.79 -0.65
N ALA A 270 -7.38 -17.79 -0.83
CA ALA A 270 -6.42 -17.50 0.23
C ALA A 270 -5.65 -16.22 -0.08
N ALA A 271 -5.47 -15.37 0.92
CA ALA A 271 -4.61 -14.19 0.86
C ALA A 271 -3.49 -14.30 1.88
N LEU A 272 -2.26 -14.10 1.43
CA LEU A 272 -1.06 -14.21 2.24
C LEU A 272 -0.26 -12.92 2.15
N GLU A 273 0.18 -12.44 3.31
CA GLU A 273 0.90 -11.19 3.41
C GLU A 273 1.91 -11.26 4.57
N THR A 274 3.01 -10.54 4.44
CA THR A 274 3.89 -10.24 5.59
C THR A 274 3.32 -9.11 6.44
N PHE A 275 2.59 -8.20 5.79
CA PHE A 275 1.87 -7.08 6.39
C PHE A 275 0.53 -6.95 5.69
N ARG A 276 -0.50 -6.53 6.41
CA ARG A 276 -1.84 -6.39 5.86
C ARG A 276 -1.93 -5.20 4.91
N GLU A 277 -1.85 -5.46 3.61
CA GLU A 277 -2.00 -4.46 2.53
C GLU A 277 -3.22 -4.73 1.63
N LEU A 278 -3.64 -6.01 1.56
CA LEU A 278 -4.76 -6.40 0.72
C LEU A 278 -6.08 -6.17 1.46
N ASP A 279 -6.98 -5.41 0.86
CA ASP A 279 -8.34 -5.20 1.35
C ASP A 279 -9.34 -5.98 0.48
N LEU A 280 -9.38 -7.29 0.71
CA LEU A 280 -10.19 -8.21 -0.05
C LEU A 280 -11.55 -8.40 0.63
N GLN A 281 -12.62 -8.22 -0.15
CA GLN A 281 -13.99 -8.51 0.25
C GLN A 281 -14.46 -9.77 -0.47
N HIS A 282 -14.29 -10.94 0.15
CA HIS A 282 -14.66 -12.21 -0.46
C HIS A 282 -15.30 -13.16 0.56
N PRO A 283 -16.43 -13.84 0.22
CA PRO A 283 -17.19 -14.68 1.16
C PRO A 283 -16.38 -15.86 1.74
N PHE A 284 -15.53 -16.49 0.92
CA PHE A 284 -14.70 -17.64 1.29
C PHE A 284 -13.21 -17.28 1.30
N LEU A 285 -12.86 -16.22 2.04
CA LEU A 285 -11.48 -15.75 2.16
C LEU A 285 -10.79 -16.35 3.39
N LEU A 286 -9.72 -17.08 3.18
CA LEU A 286 -8.71 -17.37 4.18
C LEU A 286 -7.63 -16.30 4.12
N ARG A 287 -7.49 -15.51 5.18
CA ARG A 287 -6.41 -14.51 5.28
C ARG A 287 -5.35 -15.00 6.26
N ALA A 288 -4.09 -15.01 5.85
CA ALA A 288 -2.96 -15.29 6.69
C ALA A 288 -1.94 -14.14 6.61
N VAL A 289 -1.49 -13.69 7.77
CA VAL A 289 -0.42 -12.69 7.89
C VAL A 289 0.75 -13.35 8.61
N ALA A 290 1.91 -13.39 7.97
CA ALA A 290 3.15 -13.92 8.52
C ALA A 290 4.12 -12.75 8.75
N PRO A 291 4.14 -12.10 9.92
CA PRO A 291 5.01 -10.97 10.18
C PRO A 291 6.48 -11.40 10.08
N ALA A 292 7.29 -10.55 9.45
CA ALA A 292 8.72 -10.81 9.23
C ALA A 292 9.51 -10.92 10.54
N GLU A 293 9.05 -10.23 11.59
CA GLU A 293 9.64 -10.26 12.92
C GLU A 293 8.55 -10.56 13.96
N LEU A 294 8.84 -11.51 14.84
CA LEU A 294 8.04 -11.82 16.01
C LEU A 294 8.75 -11.31 17.28
N PRO A 295 8.04 -11.10 18.39
CA PRO A 295 8.66 -10.80 19.67
C PRO A 295 9.78 -11.78 20.01
N GLU A 296 10.85 -11.30 20.63
CA GLU A 296 12.03 -12.10 20.98
C GLU A 296 11.64 -13.42 21.68
N GLY A 297 12.19 -14.54 21.19
CA GLY A 297 11.95 -15.88 21.73
C GLY A 297 10.75 -16.63 21.16
N THR A 298 9.98 -16.05 20.26
CA THR A 298 8.89 -16.75 19.56
C THR A 298 9.39 -17.25 18.20
N PRO A 299 9.32 -18.57 17.89
CA PRO A 299 9.62 -19.07 16.56
C PRO A 299 8.73 -18.38 15.50
N GLY A 300 9.36 -17.73 14.52
CA GLY A 300 8.66 -17.09 13.43
C GLY A 300 7.98 -18.11 12.53
N VAL A 301 6.80 -17.76 12.02
CA VAL A 301 6.17 -18.51 10.94
C VAL A 301 6.43 -17.75 9.65
N THR A 302 7.21 -18.36 8.76
CA THR A 302 7.62 -17.73 7.51
C THR A 302 6.51 -17.79 6.45
N LEU A 303 6.49 -16.82 5.55
CA LEU A 303 5.47 -16.74 4.49
C LEU A 303 5.53 -17.97 3.56
N ASP A 304 6.73 -18.46 3.24
CA ASP A 304 6.91 -19.66 2.44
C ASP A 304 6.32 -20.92 3.09
N TRP A 305 6.47 -21.08 4.43
CA TRP A 305 5.85 -22.18 5.16
C TRP A 305 4.31 -22.09 5.12
N VAL A 306 3.75 -20.92 5.41
CA VAL A 306 2.29 -20.69 5.35
C VAL A 306 1.76 -20.97 3.96
N LEU A 307 2.44 -20.46 2.93
CA LEU A 307 2.07 -20.66 1.53
C LEU A 307 2.07 -22.14 1.17
N ASN A 308 3.10 -22.89 1.58
CA ASN A 308 3.17 -24.34 1.36
C ASN A 308 2.00 -25.08 2.04
N VAL A 309 1.66 -24.76 3.30
CA VAL A 309 0.52 -25.35 4.01
C VAL A 309 -0.80 -25.05 3.27
N ILE A 310 -1.01 -23.83 2.84
CA ILE A 310 -2.23 -23.44 2.13
C ILE A 310 -2.37 -24.21 0.83
N TYR A 311 -1.31 -24.26 0.00
CA TYR A 311 -1.37 -24.99 -1.26
C TYR A 311 -1.56 -26.49 -1.10
N THR A 312 -0.90 -27.10 -0.11
CA THR A 312 -0.90 -28.56 0.04
C THR A 312 -2.08 -29.09 0.86
N ARG A 313 -2.68 -28.28 1.73
CA ARG A 313 -3.68 -28.72 2.71
C ARG A 313 -5.02 -28.02 2.63
N MET A 314 -5.07 -26.73 2.22
CA MET A 314 -6.29 -25.93 2.25
C MET A 314 -7.03 -25.90 0.90
N ASN A 315 -6.38 -26.34 -0.17
CA ASN A 315 -6.93 -26.48 -1.52
C ASN A 315 -7.69 -25.24 -2.07
N PRO A 316 -7.10 -24.04 -2.04
CA PRO A 316 -7.76 -22.85 -2.57
C PRO A 316 -7.85 -22.93 -4.11
N ALA A 317 -8.89 -22.34 -4.66
CA ALA A 317 -9.04 -22.16 -6.11
C ALA A 317 -8.09 -21.05 -6.63
N ALA A 318 -7.90 -20.02 -5.79
CA ALA A 318 -6.96 -18.93 -6.09
C ALA A 318 -6.19 -18.50 -4.83
N VAL A 319 -4.93 -18.07 -5.03
CA VAL A 319 -4.10 -17.52 -3.96
C VAL A 319 -3.58 -16.15 -4.36
N LEU A 320 -3.74 -15.19 -3.45
CA LEU A 320 -3.18 -13.86 -3.55
C LEU A 320 -2.01 -13.75 -2.58
N VAL A 321 -0.84 -13.40 -3.10
CA VAL A 321 0.33 -13.06 -2.28
C VAL A 321 0.54 -11.56 -2.40
N GLY A 322 0.51 -10.84 -1.29
CA GLY A 322 0.59 -9.38 -1.29
C GLY A 322 1.79 -8.87 -2.09
N GLU A 323 2.98 -9.40 -1.78
CA GLU A 323 4.19 -9.14 -2.52
C GLU A 323 5.16 -10.33 -2.41
N VAL A 324 5.86 -10.63 -3.50
CA VAL A 324 6.94 -11.61 -3.51
C VAL A 324 8.28 -10.88 -3.43
N VAL A 325 8.97 -11.05 -2.30
CA VAL A 325 10.25 -10.37 -2.01
C VAL A 325 11.36 -11.32 -1.56
N GLY A 326 11.04 -12.60 -1.26
CA GLY A 326 11.95 -13.57 -0.67
C GLY A 326 11.66 -15.03 -1.02
N PRO A 327 11.87 -15.95 -0.06
CA PRO A 327 11.77 -17.40 -0.27
C PRO A 327 10.41 -17.91 -0.75
N GLU A 328 9.34 -17.17 -0.51
CA GLU A 328 7.98 -17.47 -0.96
C GLU A 328 7.86 -17.53 -2.49
N ALA A 329 8.79 -16.92 -3.23
CA ALA A 329 8.86 -16.99 -4.69
C ALA A 329 8.85 -18.43 -5.21
N LEU A 330 9.65 -19.30 -4.60
CA LEU A 330 9.72 -20.71 -5.00
C LEU A 330 8.42 -21.46 -4.72
N GLN A 331 7.79 -21.19 -3.57
CA GLN A 331 6.52 -21.84 -3.22
C GLN A 331 5.38 -21.34 -4.13
N PHE A 332 5.39 -20.03 -4.46
CA PHE A 332 4.49 -19.47 -5.45
C PHE A 332 4.61 -20.21 -6.79
N LEU A 333 5.83 -20.40 -7.32
CA LEU A 333 6.06 -21.12 -8.57
C LEU A 333 5.67 -22.59 -8.47
N LYS A 334 6.02 -23.30 -7.39
CA LYS A 334 5.59 -24.68 -7.18
C LYS A 334 4.07 -24.83 -7.25
N ALA A 335 3.35 -23.90 -6.62
CA ALA A 335 1.91 -23.94 -6.59
C ALA A 335 1.27 -23.64 -7.97
N THR A 336 1.76 -22.62 -8.67
CA THR A 336 1.25 -22.30 -10.01
C THR A 336 1.56 -23.38 -11.02
N CYS A 337 2.74 -24.02 -10.97
CA CYS A 337 3.08 -25.19 -11.78
C CYS A 337 2.16 -26.40 -11.50
N LEU A 338 1.56 -26.50 -10.32
CA LEU A 338 0.55 -27.53 -10.00
C LEU A 338 -0.86 -27.14 -10.47
N GLY A 339 -1.01 -26.08 -11.25
CA GLY A 339 -2.28 -25.61 -11.81
C GLY A 339 -3.08 -24.73 -10.86
N ARG A 340 -2.53 -24.32 -9.70
CA ARG A 340 -3.19 -23.33 -8.82
C ARG A 340 -3.10 -21.96 -9.44
N LYS A 341 -4.20 -21.23 -9.48
CA LYS A 341 -4.18 -19.85 -9.95
C LYS A 341 -3.72 -18.92 -8.84
N ALA A 342 -2.85 -18.01 -9.20
CA ALA A 342 -2.29 -17.07 -8.22
C ALA A 342 -2.16 -15.67 -8.80
N MET A 343 -2.27 -14.70 -7.90
CA MET A 343 -1.99 -13.29 -8.19
C MET A 343 -1.01 -12.76 -7.16
N THR A 344 -0.01 -12.03 -7.61
CA THR A 344 0.96 -11.42 -6.71
C THR A 344 1.51 -10.12 -7.27
N THR A 345 2.18 -9.34 -6.41
CA THR A 345 2.96 -8.19 -6.85
C THR A 345 4.45 -8.46 -6.76
N ILE A 346 5.22 -7.83 -7.64
CA ILE A 346 6.68 -7.89 -7.65
C ILE A 346 7.29 -6.57 -8.11
N HIS A 347 8.48 -6.24 -7.64
CA HIS A 347 9.23 -5.11 -8.14
C HIS A 347 9.89 -5.44 -9.50
N GLY A 348 9.77 -4.51 -10.46
CA GLY A 348 10.41 -4.54 -11.77
C GLY A 348 9.98 -3.35 -12.61
N GLY A 349 10.90 -2.73 -13.35
CA GLY A 349 10.64 -1.59 -14.24
C GLY A 349 10.16 -2.01 -15.63
N THR A 350 10.39 -3.27 -16.01
CA THR A 350 9.90 -3.90 -17.25
C THR A 350 9.30 -5.26 -16.96
N VAL A 351 8.64 -5.84 -17.98
CA VAL A 351 8.09 -7.21 -17.89
C VAL A 351 9.21 -8.22 -17.70
N GLU A 352 10.27 -8.07 -18.46
CA GLU A 352 11.45 -8.94 -18.43
C GLU A 352 12.16 -8.88 -17.06
N GLU A 353 12.35 -7.66 -16.51
CA GLU A 353 12.94 -7.48 -15.18
C GLU A 353 12.10 -8.13 -14.08
N ALA A 354 10.77 -8.05 -14.18
CA ALA A 354 9.86 -8.68 -13.21
C ALA A 354 9.99 -10.21 -13.22
N LEU A 355 10.06 -10.83 -14.40
CA LEU A 355 10.27 -12.26 -14.54
C LEU A 355 11.67 -12.68 -14.05
N MET A 356 12.70 -11.93 -14.40
CA MET A 356 14.07 -12.12 -13.93
C MET A 356 14.16 -11.99 -12.39
N ARG A 357 13.45 -11.02 -11.81
CA ARG A 357 13.40 -10.85 -10.35
C ARG A 357 12.78 -12.05 -9.66
N LEU A 358 11.71 -12.60 -10.23
CA LEU A 358 11.06 -13.81 -9.73
C LEU A 358 12.02 -15.03 -9.79
N GLU A 359 12.77 -15.17 -10.90
CA GLU A 359 13.83 -16.18 -11.03
C GLU A 359 14.89 -16.06 -9.92
N GLN A 360 15.41 -14.85 -9.72
CA GLN A 360 16.45 -14.58 -8.72
C GLN A 360 16.00 -14.96 -7.30
N LEU A 361 14.77 -14.56 -6.93
CA LEU A 361 14.21 -14.87 -5.62
C LEU A 361 13.98 -16.37 -5.42
N ALA A 362 13.46 -17.06 -6.44
CA ALA A 362 13.26 -18.51 -6.38
C ALA A 362 14.58 -19.27 -6.37
N LEU A 363 15.56 -18.86 -7.18
CA LEU A 363 16.89 -19.47 -7.24
C LEU A 363 17.67 -19.29 -5.92
N ALA A 364 17.53 -18.14 -5.26
CA ALA A 364 18.13 -17.91 -3.95
C ALA A 364 17.64 -18.89 -2.88
N SER A 365 16.41 -19.43 -3.05
CA SER A 365 15.80 -20.40 -2.12
C SER A 365 16.09 -21.86 -2.47
N ALA A 366 16.49 -22.14 -3.70
CA ALA A 366 16.82 -23.51 -4.18
C ALA A 366 17.90 -23.43 -5.27
N PRO A 367 19.13 -23.05 -4.92
CA PRO A 367 20.23 -22.91 -5.88
C PRO A 367 20.58 -24.22 -6.59
N GLU A 368 20.27 -25.36 -5.96
CA GLU A 368 20.49 -26.71 -6.51
C GLU A 368 19.63 -27.00 -7.76
N LEU A 369 18.51 -26.32 -7.95
CA LEU A 369 17.67 -26.50 -9.14
C LEU A 369 18.30 -25.92 -10.41
N GLY A 370 19.13 -24.89 -10.24
CA GLY A 370 19.74 -24.18 -11.35
C GLY A 370 18.76 -23.26 -12.11
N LEU A 371 19.30 -22.25 -12.79
CA LEU A 371 18.54 -21.24 -13.50
C LEU A 371 17.58 -21.80 -14.58
N PRO A 372 17.97 -22.81 -15.42
CA PRO A 372 17.06 -23.31 -16.46
C PRO A 372 15.79 -23.95 -15.89
N ALA A 373 15.90 -24.68 -14.76
CA ALA A 373 14.72 -25.28 -14.14
C ALA A 373 13.81 -24.23 -13.52
N ILE A 374 14.37 -23.22 -12.81
CA ILE A 374 13.60 -22.10 -12.28
C ILE A 374 12.92 -21.31 -13.40
N ARG A 375 13.64 -21.01 -14.49
CA ARG A 375 13.08 -20.29 -15.64
C ARG A 375 11.93 -21.06 -16.28
N SER A 376 12.04 -22.39 -16.40
CA SER A 376 10.94 -23.24 -16.84
C SER A 376 9.74 -23.16 -15.90
N MET A 377 9.95 -23.16 -14.58
CA MET A 377 8.87 -22.99 -13.62
C MET A 377 8.18 -21.63 -13.75
N VAL A 378 8.94 -20.54 -13.93
CA VAL A 378 8.38 -19.21 -14.16
C VAL A 378 7.52 -19.19 -15.42
N SER A 379 8.03 -19.75 -16.53
CA SER A 379 7.31 -19.77 -17.80
C SER A 379 6.03 -20.61 -17.80
N MET A 380 5.95 -21.60 -16.91
CA MET A 380 4.73 -22.42 -16.72
C MET A 380 3.78 -21.84 -15.67
N GLY A 381 4.32 -21.12 -14.69
CA GLY A 381 3.56 -20.67 -13.52
C GLY A 381 3.00 -19.25 -13.65
N VAL A 382 3.54 -18.43 -14.54
CA VAL A 382 3.08 -17.05 -14.79
C VAL A 382 2.45 -16.98 -16.17
N ASP A 383 1.15 -16.76 -16.25
CA ASP A 383 0.43 -16.64 -17.53
C ASP A 383 0.45 -15.20 -18.05
N VAL A 384 0.30 -14.21 -17.16
CA VAL A 384 0.18 -12.79 -17.54
C VAL A 384 1.02 -11.92 -16.63
N VAL A 385 1.72 -10.97 -17.21
CA VAL A 385 2.38 -9.87 -16.49
C VAL A 385 1.67 -8.55 -16.80
N ALA A 386 1.19 -7.87 -15.74
CA ALA A 386 0.62 -6.53 -15.82
C ALA A 386 1.62 -5.53 -15.22
N LEU A 387 2.22 -4.68 -16.04
CA LEU A 387 3.23 -3.72 -15.62
C LEU A 387 2.60 -2.38 -15.29
N MET A 388 2.74 -1.95 -14.04
CA MET A 388 2.33 -0.62 -13.56
C MET A 388 3.53 0.34 -13.54
N GLY A 389 3.28 1.59 -13.95
CA GLY A 389 4.28 2.65 -13.90
C GLY A 389 3.78 3.89 -13.18
N ARG A 390 4.71 4.75 -12.81
CA ARG A 390 4.42 6.07 -12.27
C ARG A 390 5.25 7.14 -13.00
N VAL A 391 4.62 8.29 -13.24
CA VAL A 391 5.29 9.45 -13.84
C VAL A 391 4.99 10.67 -12.99
N HIS A 392 6.01 11.47 -12.70
CA HIS A 392 5.85 12.75 -12.02
C HIS A 392 5.55 13.84 -13.05
N ARG A 393 4.35 14.42 -13.02
CA ARG A 393 3.94 15.55 -13.87
C ARG A 393 3.38 16.67 -13.02
N ALA A 394 3.88 17.88 -13.22
CA ALA A 394 3.41 19.10 -12.55
C ALA A 394 3.23 18.92 -11.02
N GLY A 395 4.22 18.28 -10.35
CA GLY A 395 4.18 18.04 -8.91
C GLY A 395 3.25 16.89 -8.45
N ARG A 396 2.77 16.08 -9.38
CA ARG A 396 1.86 14.95 -9.12
C ARG A 396 2.43 13.64 -9.60
N VAL A 397 2.02 12.56 -8.94
CA VAL A 397 2.31 11.18 -9.34
C VAL A 397 1.11 10.64 -10.12
N GLU A 398 1.28 10.45 -11.42
CA GLU A 398 0.34 9.71 -12.26
C GLU A 398 0.74 8.23 -12.26
N ARG A 399 -0.20 7.36 -11.88
CA ARG A 399 -0.03 5.91 -11.87
C ARG A 399 -0.83 5.32 -13.02
N SER A 400 -0.19 4.54 -13.89
CA SER A 400 -0.85 3.97 -15.07
C SER A 400 -0.31 2.59 -15.44
N LEU A 401 -1.17 1.79 -16.07
CA LEU A 401 -0.76 0.53 -16.69
C LEU A 401 0.16 0.84 -17.88
N GLN A 402 1.33 0.22 -17.92
CA GLN A 402 2.33 0.41 -18.96
C GLN A 402 2.33 -0.71 -19.97
N ALA A 403 2.12 -1.96 -19.53
CA ALA A 403 2.07 -3.10 -20.41
C ALA A 403 1.20 -4.23 -19.85
N ILE A 404 0.67 -5.04 -20.75
CA ILE A 404 0.21 -6.40 -20.47
C ILE A 404 0.93 -7.33 -21.44
N ALA A 405 1.60 -8.35 -20.90
CA ALA A 405 2.25 -9.39 -21.67
C ALA A 405 1.76 -10.77 -21.25
N ILE A 406 1.53 -11.66 -22.22
CA ILE A 406 1.32 -13.09 -22.00
C ILE A 406 2.68 -13.78 -22.08
N VAL A 407 2.94 -14.70 -21.16
CA VAL A 407 4.13 -15.54 -21.16
C VAL A 407 3.81 -16.83 -21.89
N ASN A 408 4.32 -16.96 -23.12
CA ASN A 408 4.05 -18.09 -24.03
C ASN A 408 5.18 -19.16 -23.98
N GLY A 409 5.73 -19.42 -22.79
CA GLY A 409 6.82 -20.37 -22.62
C GLY A 409 8.19 -19.77 -22.92
N LEU A 410 9.16 -20.63 -23.23
CA LEU A 410 10.53 -20.27 -23.61
C LEU A 410 10.77 -20.53 -25.10
N ASP A 411 11.69 -19.80 -25.69
CA ASP A 411 12.21 -20.06 -27.02
C ASP A 411 13.36 -21.10 -27.02
N GLU A 412 13.93 -21.37 -28.19
CA GLU A 412 15.03 -22.32 -28.32
C GLU A 412 16.32 -21.89 -27.61
N SER A 413 16.49 -20.59 -27.36
CA SER A 413 17.61 -20.03 -26.58
C SER A 413 17.36 -20.07 -25.07
N GLY A 414 16.15 -20.43 -24.65
CA GLY A 414 15.74 -20.43 -23.25
C GLY A 414 15.27 -19.07 -22.74
N GLU A 415 15.01 -18.11 -23.64
CA GLU A 415 14.45 -16.80 -23.28
C GLU A 415 12.92 -16.82 -23.34
N TYR A 416 12.27 -15.93 -22.56
CA TYR A 416 10.80 -15.85 -22.52
C TYR A 416 10.21 -15.40 -23.85
N ARG A 417 9.24 -16.15 -24.35
CA ARG A 417 8.39 -15.72 -25.46
C ARG A 417 7.26 -14.86 -24.91
N LEU A 418 7.36 -13.54 -25.07
CA LEU A 418 6.38 -12.58 -24.59
C LEU A 418 5.50 -12.08 -25.73
N GLU A 419 4.18 -12.20 -25.55
CA GLU A 419 3.20 -11.58 -26.44
C GLU A 419 2.62 -10.35 -25.74
N TYR A 420 2.96 -9.16 -26.20
CA TYR A 420 2.45 -7.93 -25.65
C TYR A 420 1.06 -7.61 -26.21
N LEU A 421 0.05 -7.71 -25.38
CA LEU A 421 -1.33 -7.33 -25.73
C LEU A 421 -1.56 -5.83 -25.60
N TYR A 422 -0.81 -5.18 -24.70
CA TYR A 422 -0.87 -3.75 -24.45
C TYR A 422 0.52 -3.22 -24.13
N ARG A 423 0.86 -2.08 -24.74
CA ARG A 423 2.02 -1.24 -24.37
C ARG A 423 1.57 0.22 -24.39
N ALA A 424 1.73 0.93 -23.27
CA ALA A 424 1.64 2.39 -23.29
C ALA A 424 2.79 2.93 -24.15
N GLN A 425 2.55 3.99 -24.95
CA GLN A 425 3.67 4.66 -25.62
C GLN A 425 4.57 5.26 -24.54
N SER A 426 5.85 4.95 -24.60
CA SER A 426 6.86 5.51 -23.75
C SER A 426 7.13 6.97 -24.18
N GLU A 427 6.40 7.91 -23.58
CA GLU A 427 6.70 9.34 -23.73
C GLU A 427 8.16 9.67 -23.30
N ARG A 428 8.77 8.79 -22.49
CA ARG A 428 10.17 8.92 -22.07
C ARG A 428 11.15 8.61 -23.20
N ALA A 429 10.86 7.63 -24.04
CA ALA A 429 11.65 7.36 -25.23
C ALA A 429 11.49 8.49 -26.25
N ASP A 430 10.26 8.98 -26.45
CA ASP A 430 9.99 10.10 -27.36
C ASP A 430 10.57 11.42 -26.86
N GLN A 431 10.60 11.67 -25.54
CA GLN A 431 11.27 12.85 -24.96
C GLN A 431 12.80 12.76 -25.04
N ILE A 432 13.39 11.58 -24.76
CA ILE A 432 14.84 11.39 -24.86
C ILE A 432 15.26 11.46 -26.33
N LEU A 433 14.53 10.83 -27.24
CA LEU A 433 14.78 10.92 -28.67
C LEU A 433 14.53 12.33 -29.20
N GLY A 434 13.45 13.00 -28.77
CA GLY A 434 13.16 14.39 -29.15
C GLY A 434 14.23 15.36 -28.68
N GLN A 435 14.73 15.24 -27.45
CA GLN A 435 15.86 16.04 -26.94
C GLN A 435 17.17 15.70 -27.63
N ALA A 436 17.44 14.41 -27.89
CA ALA A 436 18.65 14.00 -28.63
C ALA A 436 18.65 14.52 -30.07
N PHE A 437 17.50 14.49 -30.76
CA PHE A 437 17.39 15.05 -32.12
C PHE A 437 17.41 16.57 -32.14
N HIS A 438 16.91 17.25 -31.12
CA HIS A 438 16.98 18.72 -31.00
C HIS A 438 18.43 19.19 -30.81
N ASN A 439 19.17 18.53 -29.90
CA ASN A 439 20.56 18.82 -29.65
C ASN A 439 21.46 18.55 -30.90
N LEU A 440 21.17 17.47 -31.63
CA LEU A 440 21.91 17.17 -32.89
C LEU A 440 21.58 18.13 -34.02
N ALA A 441 20.41 18.77 -34.01
CA ALA A 441 20.05 19.79 -35.00
C ALA A 441 20.71 21.16 -34.70
N GLU A 442 20.96 21.50 -33.40
CA GLU A 442 21.62 22.70 -32.99
C GLU A 442 23.18 22.64 -33.14
N GLU A 443 23.76 21.43 -33.08
CA GLU A 443 25.24 21.27 -33.32
C GLU A 443 25.63 21.28 -34.80
N ASN A 444 24.67 21.28 -35.74
CA ASN A 444 24.92 21.31 -37.17
C ASN A 444 24.50 22.64 -37.84
N VAL A 445 24.30 23.71 -37.09
CA VAL A 445 24.13 25.08 -37.55
C VAL A 445 25.29 25.92 -37.00
#